data_a7bb560136c4aaab56e09ce6f46a01f9
#
_entry.id   a7bb560136c4aaab56e09ce6f46a01f9
#
_cell.length_a   1.000
_cell.length_b   1.000
_cell.length_c   1.000
_cell.angle_alpha   90.00
_cell.angle_beta   90.00
_cell.angle_gamma   90.00
#
_symmetry.space_group_name_H-M   'P 1'
#
loop_
_entity.id
_entity.type
_entity.pdbx_description
1 polymer ?
#
loop_
_entity_poly.entity_id
_entity_poly.type
_entity_poly.pdbx_seq_one_letter_code
_entity_poly.pdbx_strand_id
1 'polypeptide(L)'
;MSFHISLLMQQGQAAINAKNFAEAVAFFAQAAKESPKDPQIQACLGQSYCWQGLRAQGLKYLRVSGQLLLKRAKKNRDTRLALDLADQLQYWGDYSGSLDVCKQAVQINPEYVRGYQLLALSHSRLNQKKSALVAGRKALSLAPGSAMLAILLATLEIADGLHEDARKRLEKVLTHPAITPEEKFRAHKELARVLDKLKDFQQVFTHLHAAGEIAPRIPEVAKQDAALVPALLATYQAEFTADLLGRWAQATFPNQQPAPVFLLGFMRTGTTLTQEVLGAHPRVFVADETDLVASVVKELNRISKFQGSVPEQLRQLDFAGVLYLRDFYWQRAKALFGDKMAGRLFLDKTTMNSIDLGVINCLFPDAKLVFLLRDARDVCLSCIMQTMIPTPSTVHLLTWQGTAQFYAQVMTWWLTVKPKLSMEFIEFKYENAVFDFEVAFKPVFSLMGLEWDPAVADFHKNAAGKYIASPSFSQVAQPLYSSSVGRWKHYQADFVEIMPILQPFLDVYSYE
;
A
#
# COMPACT_ATOMS: atom_id res chain seq x y z
N MET A 1 18.04 -7.57 -34.27
CA MET A 1 16.73 -6.92 -34.45
C MET A 1 16.64 -6.31 -35.82
N SER A 2 15.50 -6.39 -36.52
CA SER A 2 15.29 -5.64 -37.73
C SER A 2 15.27 -4.14 -37.42
N PHE A 3 15.57 -3.29 -38.41
CA PHE A 3 15.50 -1.83 -38.26
C PHE A 3 14.12 -1.36 -37.78
N HIS A 4 13.07 -1.99 -38.28
CA HIS A 4 11.69 -1.70 -37.90
C HIS A 4 11.41 -1.98 -36.42
N ILE A 5 11.83 -3.14 -35.91
CA ILE A 5 11.68 -3.49 -34.47
C ILE A 5 12.48 -2.49 -33.60
N SER A 6 13.70 -2.12 -34.02
CA SER A 6 14.49 -1.12 -33.26
C SER A 6 13.80 0.23 -33.18
N LEU A 7 13.15 0.66 -34.27
CA LEU A 7 12.37 1.90 -34.30
C LEU A 7 11.16 1.84 -33.37
N LEU A 8 10.40 0.73 -33.38
CA LEU A 8 9.25 0.53 -32.48
C LEU A 8 9.68 0.53 -31.01
N MET A 9 10.81 -0.10 -30.69
CA MET A 9 11.37 -0.09 -29.32
C MET A 9 11.76 1.30 -28.87
N GLN A 10 12.35 2.11 -29.76
CA GLN A 10 12.71 3.50 -29.48
C GLN A 10 11.48 4.38 -29.27
N GLN A 11 10.46 4.24 -30.13
CA GLN A 11 9.19 4.97 -30.00
C GLN A 11 8.45 4.59 -28.71
N GLY A 12 8.40 3.30 -28.38
CA GLY A 12 7.81 2.84 -27.13
C GLY A 12 8.53 3.38 -25.91
N GLN A 13 9.86 3.44 -25.93
CA GLN A 13 10.64 4.03 -24.84
C GLN A 13 10.42 5.55 -24.73
N ALA A 14 10.32 6.26 -25.84
CA ALA A 14 9.98 7.67 -25.83
C ALA A 14 8.58 7.93 -25.23
N ALA A 15 7.60 7.10 -25.58
CA ALA A 15 6.26 7.16 -25.01
C ALA A 15 6.26 6.89 -23.48
N ILE A 16 7.08 5.95 -23.00
CA ILE A 16 7.27 5.73 -21.55
C ILE A 16 7.82 6.99 -20.88
N ASN A 17 8.87 7.59 -21.45
CA ASN A 17 9.50 8.79 -20.90
C ASN A 17 8.51 9.98 -20.86
N ALA A 18 7.61 10.05 -21.85
CA ALA A 18 6.50 11.01 -21.89
C ALA A 18 5.31 10.62 -20.99
N LYS A 19 5.39 9.49 -20.25
CA LYS A 19 4.31 8.91 -19.45
C LYS A 19 3.04 8.57 -20.25
N ASN A 20 3.15 8.42 -21.57
CA ASN A 20 2.07 7.96 -22.45
C ASN A 20 2.11 6.43 -22.56
N PHE A 21 1.63 5.75 -21.51
CA PHE A 21 1.74 4.30 -21.43
C PHE A 21 0.84 3.56 -22.43
N ALA A 22 -0.27 4.17 -22.85
CA ALA A 22 -1.14 3.57 -23.88
C ALA A 22 -0.44 3.48 -25.25
N GLU A 23 0.25 4.53 -25.61
CA GLU A 23 1.05 4.59 -26.85
C GLU A 23 2.26 3.65 -26.77
N ALA A 24 2.94 3.59 -25.59
CA ALA A 24 4.00 2.64 -25.35
C ALA A 24 3.54 1.18 -25.54
N VAL A 25 2.36 0.83 -25.02
CA VAL A 25 1.74 -0.48 -25.23
C VAL A 25 1.53 -0.76 -26.72
N ALA A 26 1.03 0.21 -27.49
CA ALA A 26 0.78 0.02 -28.93
C ALA A 26 2.08 -0.31 -29.68
N PHE A 27 3.17 0.45 -29.45
CA PHE A 27 4.46 0.20 -30.11
C PHE A 27 5.08 -1.14 -29.67
N PHE A 28 5.11 -1.44 -28.38
CA PHE A 28 5.68 -2.72 -27.91
C PHE A 28 4.82 -3.94 -28.30
N ALA A 29 3.49 -3.80 -28.40
CA ALA A 29 2.63 -4.86 -28.89
C ALA A 29 2.89 -5.17 -30.37
N GLN A 30 3.15 -4.15 -31.19
CA GLN A 30 3.54 -4.35 -32.58
C GLN A 30 4.91 -5.03 -32.68
N ALA A 31 5.91 -4.59 -31.90
CA ALA A 31 7.21 -5.24 -31.84
C ALA A 31 7.10 -6.71 -31.37
N ALA A 32 6.22 -7.00 -30.40
CA ALA A 32 5.99 -8.35 -29.90
C ALA A 32 5.34 -9.30 -30.92
N LYS A 33 4.51 -8.79 -31.81
CA LYS A 33 3.96 -9.58 -32.95
C LYS A 33 5.07 -10.01 -33.90
N GLU A 34 6.03 -9.16 -34.18
CA GLU A 34 7.15 -9.45 -35.08
C GLU A 34 8.22 -10.34 -34.42
N SER A 35 8.45 -10.16 -33.11
CA SER A 35 9.46 -10.90 -32.36
C SER A 35 8.92 -11.44 -31.01
N PRO A 36 7.99 -12.40 -31.02
CA PRO A 36 7.30 -12.87 -29.82
C PRO A 36 8.22 -13.62 -28.82
N LYS A 37 9.40 -14.05 -29.26
CA LYS A 37 10.40 -14.77 -28.44
C LYS A 37 11.54 -13.87 -27.95
N ASP A 38 11.44 -12.56 -28.13
CA ASP A 38 12.41 -11.62 -27.56
C ASP A 38 12.00 -11.23 -26.13
N PRO A 39 12.81 -11.58 -25.11
CA PRO A 39 12.45 -11.32 -23.72
C PRO A 39 12.40 -9.83 -23.38
N GLN A 40 13.22 -8.99 -24.03
CA GLN A 40 13.24 -7.56 -23.77
C GLN A 40 11.93 -6.89 -24.24
N ILE A 41 11.47 -7.27 -25.44
CA ILE A 41 10.19 -6.79 -25.97
C ILE A 41 9.03 -7.22 -25.07
N GLN A 42 9.02 -8.49 -24.64
CA GLN A 42 8.00 -8.99 -23.71
C GLN A 42 8.03 -8.24 -22.36
N ALA A 43 9.22 -7.94 -21.83
CA ALA A 43 9.37 -7.18 -20.58
C ALA A 43 8.84 -5.75 -20.74
N CYS A 44 9.24 -5.03 -21.80
CA CYS A 44 8.79 -3.67 -22.07
C CYS A 44 7.28 -3.59 -22.24
N LEU A 45 6.69 -4.52 -22.98
CA LEU A 45 5.24 -4.61 -23.15
C LEU A 45 4.54 -4.88 -21.82
N GLY A 46 5.06 -5.84 -21.04
CA GLY A 46 4.51 -6.18 -19.72
C GLY A 46 4.55 -5.02 -18.75
N GLN A 47 5.68 -4.31 -18.66
CA GLN A 47 5.83 -3.12 -17.84
C GLN A 47 4.88 -2.00 -18.27
N SER A 48 4.76 -1.74 -19.57
CA SER A 48 3.87 -0.71 -20.09
C SER A 48 2.41 -0.96 -19.75
N TYR A 49 1.94 -2.22 -19.83
CA TYR A 49 0.63 -2.61 -19.35
C TYR A 49 0.48 -2.38 -17.84
N CYS A 50 1.49 -2.74 -17.05
CA CYS A 50 1.46 -2.52 -15.61
C CYS A 50 1.37 -1.03 -15.26
N TRP A 51 2.15 -0.16 -15.92
CA TRP A 51 2.10 1.29 -15.71
C TRP A 51 0.79 1.92 -16.22
N GLN A 52 0.17 1.35 -17.24
CA GLN A 52 -1.17 1.73 -17.70
C GLN A 52 -2.26 1.35 -16.68
N GLY A 53 -1.93 0.53 -15.66
CA GLY A 53 -2.86 -0.02 -14.68
C GLY A 53 -3.39 -1.41 -15.04
N LEU A 54 -3.10 -1.94 -16.22
CA LEU A 54 -3.54 -3.26 -16.69
C LEU A 54 -2.61 -4.38 -16.17
N ARG A 55 -2.40 -4.40 -14.82
CA ARG A 55 -1.44 -5.26 -14.14
C ARG A 55 -1.58 -6.74 -14.50
N ALA A 56 -2.80 -7.28 -14.48
CA ALA A 56 -3.02 -8.70 -14.78
C ALA A 56 -2.55 -9.09 -16.19
N GLN A 57 -2.70 -8.19 -17.15
CA GLN A 57 -2.23 -8.38 -18.51
C GLN A 57 -0.71 -8.22 -18.59
N GLY A 58 -0.17 -7.20 -17.94
CA GLY A 58 1.27 -6.96 -17.89
C GLY A 58 2.05 -8.13 -17.28
N LEU A 59 1.56 -8.70 -16.19
CA LEU A 59 2.19 -9.86 -15.53
C LEU A 59 2.31 -11.09 -16.44
N LYS A 60 1.35 -11.32 -17.36
CA LYS A 60 1.46 -12.41 -18.34
C LYS A 60 2.70 -12.26 -19.20
N TYR A 61 2.94 -11.05 -19.73
CA TYR A 61 4.11 -10.77 -20.57
C TYR A 61 5.42 -10.80 -19.77
N LEU A 62 5.44 -10.29 -18.54
CA LEU A 62 6.61 -10.38 -17.67
C LEU A 62 6.97 -11.85 -17.36
N ARG A 63 6.00 -12.71 -17.06
CA ARG A 63 6.24 -14.15 -16.86
C ARG A 63 6.82 -14.83 -18.12
N VAL A 64 6.29 -14.49 -19.30
CA VAL A 64 6.84 -14.99 -20.58
C VAL A 64 8.29 -14.55 -20.76
N SER A 65 8.60 -13.27 -20.51
CA SER A 65 9.98 -12.75 -20.54
C SER A 65 10.90 -13.55 -19.60
N GLY A 66 10.48 -13.81 -18.36
CA GLY A 66 11.25 -14.59 -17.38
C GLY A 66 11.61 -15.97 -17.90
N GLN A 67 10.66 -16.69 -18.49
CA GLN A 67 10.91 -18.02 -19.06
C GLN A 67 11.89 -17.97 -20.25
N LEU A 68 11.80 -16.94 -21.09
CA LEU A 68 12.72 -16.74 -22.21
C LEU A 68 14.14 -16.42 -21.71
N LEU A 69 14.28 -15.59 -20.68
CA LEU A 69 15.56 -15.26 -20.05
C LEU A 69 16.21 -16.50 -19.40
N LEU A 70 15.42 -17.33 -18.71
CA LEU A 70 15.91 -18.59 -18.13
C LEU A 70 16.40 -19.57 -19.20
N LYS A 71 15.73 -19.65 -20.35
CA LYS A 71 16.22 -20.47 -21.50
C LYS A 71 17.57 -19.96 -22.00
N ARG A 72 17.79 -18.64 -22.04
CA ARG A 72 19.09 -18.04 -22.41
C ARG A 72 20.15 -18.35 -21.33
N ALA A 73 19.77 -18.17 -20.05
CA ALA A 73 20.66 -18.41 -18.91
C ALA A 73 21.19 -19.86 -18.83
N LYS A 74 20.37 -20.85 -19.22
CA LYS A 74 20.82 -22.27 -19.27
C LYS A 74 22.03 -22.51 -20.19
N LYS A 75 22.22 -21.64 -21.21
CA LYS A 75 23.34 -21.77 -22.15
C LYS A 75 24.63 -21.15 -21.67
N ASN A 76 24.54 -20.01 -20.97
CA ASN A 76 25.72 -19.22 -20.56
C ASN A 76 25.89 -19.11 -19.03
N ARG A 77 25.06 -19.77 -18.24
CA ARG A 77 25.01 -19.71 -16.76
C ARG A 77 24.84 -18.31 -16.17
N ASP A 78 24.40 -17.35 -16.98
CA ASP A 78 24.16 -15.98 -16.53
C ASP A 78 22.66 -15.76 -16.22
N THR A 79 22.34 -15.68 -14.94
CA THR A 79 20.97 -15.52 -14.45
C THR A 79 20.60 -14.08 -14.11
N ARG A 80 21.48 -13.10 -14.31
CA ARG A 80 21.28 -11.70 -13.89
C ARG A 80 19.96 -11.12 -14.44
N LEU A 81 19.78 -11.15 -15.76
CA LEU A 81 18.58 -10.61 -16.39
C LEU A 81 17.27 -11.32 -15.97
N ALA A 82 17.34 -12.64 -15.72
CA ALA A 82 16.18 -13.36 -15.22
C ALA A 82 15.82 -12.94 -13.78
N LEU A 83 16.82 -12.68 -12.95
CA LEU A 83 16.61 -12.19 -11.59
C LEU A 83 16.21 -10.73 -11.54
N ASP A 84 16.66 -9.87 -12.48
CA ASP A 84 16.14 -8.51 -12.64
C ASP A 84 14.64 -8.55 -12.96
N LEU A 85 14.22 -9.48 -13.79
CA LEU A 85 12.79 -9.67 -14.08
C LEU A 85 12.03 -10.25 -12.89
N ALA A 86 12.63 -11.15 -12.11
CA ALA A 86 12.02 -11.66 -10.88
C ALA A 86 11.79 -10.54 -9.86
N ASP A 87 12.70 -9.59 -9.76
CA ASP A 87 12.56 -8.38 -8.93
C ASP A 87 11.41 -7.50 -9.43
N GLN A 88 11.30 -7.31 -10.75
CA GLN A 88 10.15 -6.59 -11.35
C GLN A 88 8.82 -7.29 -11.06
N LEU A 89 8.77 -8.63 -11.10
CA LEU A 89 7.58 -9.38 -10.72
C LEU A 89 7.22 -9.15 -9.25
N GLN A 90 8.21 -9.10 -8.34
CA GLN A 90 7.98 -8.73 -6.94
C GLN A 90 7.46 -7.30 -6.80
N TYR A 91 8.05 -6.35 -7.51
CA TYR A 91 7.61 -4.94 -7.52
C TYR A 91 6.12 -4.84 -7.90
N TRP A 92 5.69 -5.60 -8.88
CA TRP A 92 4.29 -5.68 -9.30
C TRP A 92 3.46 -6.67 -8.46
N GLY A 93 4.02 -7.24 -7.37
CA GLY A 93 3.32 -8.12 -6.41
C GLY A 93 3.06 -9.53 -6.95
N ASP A 94 3.73 -9.96 -8.02
CA ASP A 94 3.68 -11.34 -8.51
C ASP A 94 4.79 -12.19 -7.87
N TYR A 95 4.66 -12.43 -6.57
CA TYR A 95 5.64 -13.23 -5.82
C TYR A 95 5.66 -14.70 -6.26
N SER A 96 4.55 -15.23 -6.75
CA SER A 96 4.50 -16.59 -7.31
C SER A 96 5.33 -16.68 -8.60
N GLY A 97 5.12 -15.74 -9.52
CA GLY A 97 5.92 -15.69 -10.76
C GLY A 97 7.41 -15.45 -10.49
N SER A 98 7.73 -14.55 -9.54
CA SER A 98 9.12 -14.34 -9.09
C SER A 98 9.72 -15.62 -8.49
N LEU A 99 8.98 -16.31 -7.62
CA LEU A 99 9.40 -17.57 -7.01
C LEU A 99 9.79 -18.62 -8.06
N ASP A 100 8.98 -18.79 -9.09
CA ASP A 100 9.22 -19.75 -10.17
C ASP A 100 10.50 -19.42 -10.96
N VAL A 101 10.75 -18.12 -11.22
CA VAL A 101 11.97 -17.65 -11.87
C VAL A 101 13.19 -17.88 -10.97
N CYS A 102 13.10 -17.49 -9.70
CA CYS A 102 14.19 -17.61 -8.74
C CYS A 102 14.59 -19.08 -8.51
N LYS A 103 13.64 -20.01 -8.35
CA LYS A 103 13.92 -21.43 -8.19
C LYS A 103 14.76 -21.99 -9.34
N GLN A 104 14.42 -21.65 -10.58
CA GLN A 104 15.16 -22.09 -11.75
C GLN A 104 16.52 -21.37 -11.85
N ALA A 105 16.58 -20.08 -11.51
CA ALA A 105 17.83 -19.31 -11.55
C ALA A 105 18.88 -19.87 -10.59
N VAL A 106 18.51 -20.24 -9.35
CA VAL A 106 19.46 -20.82 -8.39
C VAL A 106 19.89 -22.23 -8.74
N GLN A 107 19.12 -22.99 -9.53
CA GLN A 107 19.55 -24.26 -10.09
C GLN A 107 20.60 -24.08 -11.20
N ILE A 108 20.49 -23.01 -12.00
CA ILE A 108 21.43 -22.68 -13.07
C ILE A 108 22.73 -22.12 -12.51
N ASN A 109 22.63 -21.21 -11.51
CA ASN A 109 23.77 -20.59 -10.85
C ASN A 109 23.61 -20.63 -9.31
N PRO A 110 24.05 -21.72 -8.64
CA PRO A 110 23.88 -21.91 -7.19
C PRO A 110 24.68 -20.96 -6.31
N GLU A 111 25.67 -20.26 -6.87
CA GLU A 111 26.54 -19.33 -6.09
C GLU A 111 26.07 -17.87 -6.18
N TYR A 112 25.00 -17.59 -6.93
CA TYR A 112 24.56 -16.21 -7.13
C TYR A 112 23.63 -15.75 -6.01
N VAL A 113 24.17 -14.95 -5.11
CA VAL A 113 23.53 -14.44 -3.87
C VAL A 113 22.14 -13.88 -4.09
N ARG A 114 21.97 -13.01 -5.12
CA ARG A 114 20.70 -12.33 -5.41
C ARG A 114 19.56 -13.30 -5.68
N GLY A 115 19.85 -14.47 -6.26
CA GLY A 115 18.85 -15.52 -6.48
C GLY A 115 18.20 -15.98 -5.18
N TYR A 116 19.00 -16.24 -4.16
CA TYR A 116 18.51 -16.65 -2.84
C TYR A 116 17.87 -15.52 -2.06
N GLN A 117 18.34 -14.29 -2.22
CA GLN A 117 17.70 -13.11 -1.63
C GLN A 117 16.25 -12.95 -2.14
N LEU A 118 16.06 -12.94 -3.46
CA LEU A 118 14.74 -12.81 -4.06
C LEU A 118 13.85 -14.03 -3.77
N LEU A 119 14.46 -15.23 -3.69
CA LEU A 119 13.77 -16.45 -3.28
C LEU A 119 13.23 -16.33 -1.84
N ALA A 120 14.04 -15.82 -0.92
CA ALA A 120 13.65 -15.60 0.47
C ALA A 120 12.51 -14.59 0.60
N LEU A 121 12.58 -13.47 -0.13
CA LEU A 121 11.53 -12.46 -0.17
C LEU A 121 10.22 -13.02 -0.74
N SER A 122 10.28 -13.76 -1.87
CA SER A 122 9.10 -14.37 -2.47
C SER A 122 8.43 -15.38 -1.52
N HIS A 123 9.20 -16.26 -0.90
CA HIS A 123 8.69 -17.20 0.09
C HIS A 123 8.06 -16.49 1.30
N SER A 124 8.70 -15.44 1.79
CA SER A 124 8.18 -14.65 2.91
C SER A 124 6.81 -14.03 2.60
N ARG A 125 6.69 -13.41 1.42
CA ARG A 125 5.44 -12.79 0.97
C ARG A 125 4.32 -13.79 0.67
N LEU A 126 4.67 -15.03 0.37
CA LEU A 126 3.73 -16.14 0.21
C LEU A 126 3.48 -16.90 1.52
N ASN A 127 3.89 -16.34 2.66
CA ASN A 127 3.75 -16.91 4.02
C ASN A 127 4.42 -18.31 4.18
N GLN A 128 5.43 -18.60 3.38
CA GLN A 128 6.20 -19.86 3.41
C GLN A 128 7.44 -19.69 4.28
N LYS A 129 7.24 -19.46 5.59
CA LYS A 129 8.26 -19.02 6.56
C LYS A 129 9.52 -19.90 6.57
N LYS A 130 9.35 -21.24 6.67
CA LYS A 130 10.51 -22.17 6.70
C LYS A 130 11.36 -22.09 5.43
N SER A 131 10.73 -22.05 4.27
CA SER A 131 11.44 -21.94 2.98
C SER A 131 12.14 -20.59 2.84
N ALA A 132 11.53 -19.51 3.33
CA ALA A 132 12.14 -18.19 3.39
C ALA A 132 13.41 -18.19 4.24
N LEU A 133 13.38 -18.79 5.44
CA LEU A 133 14.57 -18.94 6.30
C LEU A 133 15.70 -19.72 5.63
N VAL A 134 15.40 -20.85 5.00
CA VAL A 134 16.39 -21.66 4.29
C VAL A 134 17.08 -20.83 3.20
N ALA A 135 16.31 -20.12 2.37
CA ALA A 135 16.83 -19.27 1.32
C ALA A 135 17.63 -18.08 1.89
N GLY A 136 17.15 -17.43 2.96
CA GLY A 136 17.84 -16.34 3.62
C GLY A 136 19.18 -16.75 4.24
N ARG A 137 19.23 -17.90 4.90
CA ARG A 137 20.48 -18.48 5.44
C ARG A 137 21.49 -18.79 4.32
N LYS A 138 21.02 -19.35 3.21
CA LYS A 138 21.89 -19.62 2.05
C LYS A 138 22.42 -18.31 1.45
N ALA A 139 21.57 -17.28 1.28
CA ALA A 139 22.00 -15.98 0.80
C ALA A 139 23.11 -15.38 1.67
N LEU A 140 22.92 -15.37 3.00
CA LEU A 140 23.91 -14.84 3.94
C LEU A 140 25.18 -15.70 3.98
N SER A 141 25.10 -17.04 3.83
CA SER A 141 26.29 -17.91 3.78
C SER A 141 27.16 -17.64 2.55
N LEU A 142 26.58 -17.20 1.44
CA LEU A 142 27.31 -16.82 0.22
C LEU A 142 27.91 -15.40 0.30
N ALA A 143 27.36 -14.53 1.16
CA ALA A 143 27.87 -13.17 1.38
C ALA A 143 27.83 -12.80 2.87
N PRO A 144 28.69 -13.39 3.72
CA PRO A 144 28.58 -13.29 5.19
C PRO A 144 28.83 -11.88 5.72
N GLY A 145 29.49 -11.00 4.95
CA GLY A 145 29.71 -9.59 5.30
C GLY A 145 28.56 -8.64 4.92
N SER A 146 27.48 -9.12 4.31
CA SER A 146 26.37 -8.26 3.89
C SER A 146 25.44 -7.92 5.05
N ALA A 147 25.46 -6.67 5.50
CA ALA A 147 24.54 -6.16 6.51
C ALA A 147 23.07 -6.28 6.06
N MET A 148 22.79 -5.97 4.79
CA MET A 148 21.44 -6.07 4.24
C MET A 148 20.89 -7.50 4.28
N LEU A 149 21.70 -8.51 3.97
CA LEU A 149 21.26 -9.92 4.06
C LEU A 149 21.11 -10.39 5.51
N ALA A 150 21.95 -9.89 6.41
CA ALA A 150 21.80 -10.17 7.83
C ALA A 150 20.48 -9.56 8.38
N ILE A 151 20.13 -8.34 7.99
CA ILE A 151 18.85 -7.71 8.34
C ILE A 151 17.66 -8.49 7.73
N LEU A 152 17.76 -8.88 6.46
CA LEU A 152 16.73 -9.72 5.83
C LEU A 152 16.54 -11.02 6.61
N LEU A 153 17.61 -11.72 6.96
CA LEU A 153 17.52 -12.97 7.71
C LEU A 153 16.91 -12.73 9.10
N ALA A 154 17.27 -11.65 9.80
CA ALA A 154 16.66 -11.30 11.08
C ALA A 154 15.16 -11.04 10.95
N THR A 155 14.72 -10.35 9.90
CA THR A 155 13.28 -10.15 9.62
C THR A 155 12.54 -11.48 9.45
N LEU A 156 13.15 -12.45 8.77
CA LEU A 156 12.61 -13.81 8.59
C LEU A 156 12.59 -14.61 9.90
N GLU A 157 13.65 -14.47 10.72
CA GLU A 157 13.73 -15.06 12.05
C GLU A 157 12.65 -14.52 12.98
N ILE A 158 12.37 -13.21 12.97
CA ILE A 158 11.25 -12.59 13.71
C ILE A 158 9.91 -13.20 13.28
N ALA A 159 9.70 -13.37 11.99
CA ALA A 159 8.47 -13.92 11.44
C ALA A 159 8.25 -15.41 11.81
N ASP A 160 9.33 -16.15 12.03
CA ASP A 160 9.29 -17.56 12.43
C ASP A 160 9.37 -17.76 13.96
N GLY A 161 9.48 -16.69 14.76
CA GLY A 161 9.52 -16.73 16.22
C GLY A 161 10.93 -16.93 16.82
N LEU A 162 11.99 -16.88 16.00
CA LEU A 162 13.39 -16.99 16.43
C LEU A 162 13.92 -15.62 16.91
N HIS A 163 13.28 -15.07 17.94
CA HIS A 163 13.47 -13.67 18.33
C HIS A 163 14.87 -13.39 18.88
N GLU A 164 15.44 -14.28 19.69
CA GLU A 164 16.79 -14.10 20.25
C GLU A 164 17.90 -14.18 19.19
N ASP A 165 17.73 -15.04 18.17
CA ASP A 165 18.70 -15.12 17.07
C ASP A 165 18.67 -13.84 16.23
N ALA A 166 17.46 -13.32 15.97
CA ALA A 166 17.26 -12.07 15.26
C ALA A 166 17.87 -10.88 16.03
N ARG A 167 17.64 -10.80 17.35
CA ARG A 167 18.21 -9.77 18.22
C ARG A 167 19.74 -9.76 18.12
N LYS A 168 20.39 -10.87 18.41
CA LYS A 168 21.87 -10.99 18.36
C LYS A 168 22.43 -10.62 16.98
N ARG A 169 21.74 -11.00 15.93
CA ARG A 169 22.12 -10.68 14.55
C ARG A 169 22.06 -9.19 14.28
N LEU A 170 20.97 -8.53 14.67
CA LEU A 170 20.78 -7.10 14.46
C LEU A 170 21.73 -6.25 15.30
N GLU A 171 21.98 -6.64 16.56
CA GLU A 171 22.98 -6.01 17.41
C GLU A 171 24.37 -6.08 16.76
N LYS A 172 24.74 -7.25 16.22
CA LYS A 172 25.99 -7.42 15.48
C LYS A 172 26.05 -6.56 14.21
N VAL A 173 24.95 -6.42 13.47
CA VAL A 173 24.88 -5.55 12.28
C VAL A 173 25.17 -4.09 12.65
N LEU A 174 24.64 -3.60 13.76
CA LEU A 174 24.81 -2.21 14.20
C LEU A 174 26.26 -1.89 14.61
N THR A 175 27.09 -2.89 14.93
CA THR A 175 28.53 -2.70 15.22
C THR A 175 29.41 -2.74 13.97
N HIS A 176 28.83 -3.01 12.77
CA HIS A 176 29.63 -3.11 11.54
C HIS A 176 30.13 -1.73 11.10
N PRO A 177 31.46 -1.54 10.89
CA PRO A 177 32.05 -0.21 10.66
C PRO A 177 31.60 0.45 9.34
N ALA A 178 31.24 -0.34 8.35
CA ALA A 178 30.85 0.14 7.01
C ALA A 178 29.32 0.09 6.79
N ILE A 179 28.50 0.11 7.86
CA ILE A 179 27.05 0.11 7.74
C ILE A 179 26.54 1.42 7.12
N THR A 180 25.71 1.33 6.09
CA THR A 180 25.09 2.49 5.45
C THR A 180 23.96 3.08 6.32
N PRO A 181 23.57 4.35 6.12
CA PRO A 181 22.42 4.94 6.83
C PRO A 181 21.14 4.14 6.64
N GLU A 182 20.86 3.63 5.44
CA GLU A 182 19.69 2.81 5.17
C GLU A 182 19.71 1.48 5.94
N GLU A 183 20.84 0.77 5.94
CA GLU A 183 21.01 -0.47 6.69
C GLU A 183 20.88 -0.23 8.19
N LYS A 184 21.50 0.84 8.69
CA LYS A 184 21.41 1.23 10.11
C LYS A 184 19.98 1.55 10.52
N PHE A 185 19.26 2.33 9.72
CA PHE A 185 17.85 2.61 9.91
C PHE A 185 17.01 1.33 9.99
N ARG A 186 17.17 0.44 9.01
CA ARG A 186 16.44 -0.84 8.96
C ARG A 186 16.78 -1.73 10.15
N ALA A 187 18.07 -1.83 10.53
CA ALA A 187 18.50 -2.62 11.68
C ALA A 187 17.86 -2.12 12.99
N HIS A 188 17.81 -0.81 13.22
CA HIS A 188 17.14 -0.23 14.38
C HIS A 188 15.63 -0.49 14.37
N LYS A 189 14.96 -0.36 13.22
CA LYS A 189 13.51 -0.66 13.10
C LYS A 189 13.21 -2.12 13.38
N GLU A 190 13.98 -3.06 12.84
CA GLU A 190 13.78 -4.48 13.10
C GLU A 190 14.17 -4.85 14.53
N LEU A 191 15.17 -4.19 15.13
CA LEU A 191 15.56 -4.42 16.53
C LEU A 191 14.45 -3.93 17.47
N ALA A 192 13.84 -2.79 17.22
CA ALA A 192 12.65 -2.34 17.98
C ALA A 192 11.51 -3.37 17.89
N ARG A 193 11.27 -3.95 16.71
CA ARG A 193 10.24 -4.98 16.52
C ARG A 193 10.53 -6.26 17.29
N VAL A 194 11.77 -6.73 17.30
CA VAL A 194 12.12 -7.96 18.02
C VAL A 194 12.13 -7.76 19.52
N LEU A 195 12.57 -6.60 20.02
CA LEU A 195 12.53 -6.25 21.44
C LEU A 195 11.08 -6.20 21.95
N ASP A 196 10.15 -5.64 21.17
CA ASP A 196 8.71 -5.70 21.47
C ASP A 196 8.20 -7.16 21.59
N LYS A 197 8.64 -8.06 20.67
CA LYS A 197 8.28 -9.48 20.75
C LYS A 197 8.89 -10.20 21.96
N LEU A 198 10.06 -9.79 22.38
CA LEU A 198 10.74 -10.26 23.58
C LEU A 198 10.20 -9.62 24.87
N LYS A 199 9.28 -8.63 24.76
CA LYS A 199 8.73 -7.83 25.86
C LYS A 199 9.78 -6.97 26.59
N ASP A 200 10.88 -6.66 25.94
CA ASP A 200 11.89 -5.70 26.39
C ASP A 200 11.48 -4.28 25.97
N PHE A 201 10.35 -3.83 26.50
CA PHE A 201 9.69 -2.61 26.08
C PHE A 201 10.53 -1.35 26.33
N GLN A 202 11.38 -1.37 27.37
CA GLN A 202 12.21 -0.21 27.75
C GLN A 202 13.21 0.20 26.66
N GLN A 203 13.67 -0.75 25.84
CA GLN A 203 14.66 -0.48 24.79
C GLN A 203 14.04 -0.16 23.43
N VAL A 204 12.75 -0.40 23.23
CA VAL A 204 12.09 -0.25 21.94
C VAL A 204 12.22 1.18 21.42
N PHE A 205 11.86 2.18 22.23
CA PHE A 205 11.91 3.58 21.81
C PHE A 205 13.33 4.12 21.61
N THR A 206 14.34 3.59 22.34
CA THR A 206 15.75 3.90 22.07
C THR A 206 16.11 3.62 20.60
N HIS A 207 15.66 2.48 20.08
CA HIS A 207 15.92 2.13 18.68
C HIS A 207 15.01 2.86 17.69
N LEU A 208 13.75 3.15 18.04
CA LEU A 208 12.87 3.95 17.19
C LEU A 208 13.38 5.39 17.03
N HIS A 209 13.85 6.03 18.11
CA HIS A 209 14.46 7.35 18.06
C HIS A 209 15.74 7.36 17.24
N ALA A 210 16.64 6.39 17.45
CA ALA A 210 17.85 6.26 16.65
C ALA A 210 17.55 6.09 15.16
N ALA A 211 16.51 5.32 14.80
CA ALA A 211 16.05 5.22 13.42
C ALA A 211 15.57 6.57 12.87
N GLY A 212 14.76 7.31 13.66
CA GLY A 212 14.25 8.63 13.29
C GLY A 212 15.35 9.66 13.01
N GLU A 213 16.43 9.67 13.81
CA GLU A 213 17.60 10.55 13.62
C GLU A 213 18.38 10.23 12.34
N ILE A 214 18.38 8.96 11.92
CA ILE A 214 19.09 8.51 10.73
C ILE A 214 18.27 8.79 9.47
N ALA A 215 16.93 8.70 9.53
CA ALA A 215 16.03 8.74 8.41
C ALA A 215 16.28 9.90 7.42
N PRO A 216 16.55 11.17 7.83
CA PRO A 216 16.81 12.27 6.90
C PRO A 216 18.06 12.08 6.03
N ARG A 217 18.98 11.18 6.42
CA ARG A 217 20.21 10.88 5.66
C ARG A 217 19.98 9.83 4.55
N ILE A 218 18.80 9.24 4.47
CA ILE A 218 18.43 8.27 3.44
C ILE A 218 17.98 9.03 2.20
N PRO A 219 18.60 8.82 1.02
CA PRO A 219 18.30 9.61 -0.19
C PRO A 219 16.83 9.57 -0.60
N GLU A 220 16.17 8.42 -0.46
CA GLU A 220 14.75 8.24 -0.80
C GLU A 220 13.83 9.02 0.14
N VAL A 221 14.22 9.22 1.40
CA VAL A 221 13.51 10.05 2.38
C VAL A 221 13.75 11.53 2.07
N ALA A 222 15.02 11.91 1.85
CA ALA A 222 15.41 13.30 1.58
C ALA A 222 14.78 13.89 0.31
N LYS A 223 14.40 13.05 -0.66
CA LYS A 223 13.72 13.46 -1.90
C LYS A 223 12.23 13.79 -1.70
N GLN A 224 11.63 13.40 -0.58
CA GLN A 224 10.20 13.62 -0.35
C GLN A 224 9.94 15.04 0.15
N ASP A 225 8.93 15.67 -0.43
CA ASP A 225 8.43 16.94 0.07
C ASP A 225 7.49 16.70 1.26
N ALA A 226 8.03 16.84 2.47
CA ALA A 226 7.27 16.69 3.70
C ALA A 226 6.22 17.80 3.91
N ALA A 227 6.34 18.96 3.25
CA ALA A 227 5.37 20.04 3.37
C ALA A 227 4.13 19.85 2.50
N LEU A 228 4.20 18.98 1.47
CA LEU A 228 3.14 18.83 0.46
C LEU A 228 1.79 18.48 1.08
N VAL A 229 1.71 17.42 1.88
CA VAL A 229 0.42 16.96 2.43
C VAL A 229 -0.10 17.88 3.54
N PRO A 230 0.71 18.37 4.49
CA PRO A 230 0.28 19.40 5.43
C PRO A 230 -0.27 20.66 4.77
N ALA A 231 0.39 21.18 3.73
CA ALA A 231 -0.08 22.35 2.99
C ALA A 231 -1.40 22.07 2.25
N LEU A 232 -1.53 20.88 1.65
CA LEU A 232 -2.77 20.46 1.01
C LEU A 232 -3.93 20.39 2.02
N LEU A 233 -3.71 19.77 3.19
CA LEU A 233 -4.72 19.69 4.25
C LEU A 233 -5.13 21.06 4.77
N ALA A 234 -4.18 21.99 4.93
CA ALA A 234 -4.49 23.37 5.33
C ALA A 234 -5.38 24.08 4.30
N THR A 235 -5.06 23.94 3.02
CA THR A 235 -5.89 24.44 1.91
C THR A 235 -7.29 23.81 1.93
N TYR A 236 -7.37 22.50 2.09
CA TYR A 236 -8.65 21.78 2.12
C TYR A 236 -9.53 22.18 3.30
N GLN A 237 -8.95 22.37 4.49
CA GLN A 237 -9.67 22.85 5.66
C GLN A 237 -10.26 24.25 5.46
N ALA A 238 -9.51 25.14 4.79
CA ALA A 238 -9.94 26.52 4.54
C ALA A 238 -11.01 26.60 3.44
N GLU A 239 -10.89 25.81 2.38
CA GLU A 239 -11.63 26.05 1.13
C GLU A 239 -12.78 25.08 0.87
N PHE A 240 -12.84 23.89 1.48
CA PHE A 240 -14.01 23.02 1.42
C PHE A 240 -15.11 23.52 2.37
N THR A 241 -15.94 24.42 1.84
CA THR A 241 -17.11 24.97 2.54
C THR A 241 -18.30 24.01 2.45
N ALA A 242 -19.30 24.20 3.35
CA ALA A 242 -20.55 23.42 3.29
C ALA A 242 -21.28 23.61 1.95
N ASP A 243 -21.27 24.83 1.40
CA ASP A 243 -21.90 25.11 0.10
C ASP A 243 -21.24 24.34 -1.04
N LEU A 244 -19.91 24.26 -1.06
CA LEU A 244 -19.19 23.48 -2.08
C LEU A 244 -19.50 21.99 -1.94
N LEU A 245 -19.45 21.46 -0.72
CA LEU A 245 -19.68 20.05 -0.45
C LEU A 245 -21.15 19.65 -0.67
N GLY A 246 -22.09 20.54 -0.37
CA GLY A 246 -23.53 20.32 -0.59
C GLY A 246 -24.03 20.61 -2.00
N ARG A 247 -23.20 21.16 -2.89
CA ARG A 247 -23.62 21.69 -4.19
C ARG A 247 -24.40 20.69 -5.05
N TRP A 248 -24.02 19.41 -4.99
CA TRP A 248 -24.60 18.34 -5.80
C TRP A 248 -25.39 17.31 -4.98
N ALA A 249 -25.62 17.59 -3.69
CA ALA A 249 -26.26 16.66 -2.75
C ALA A 249 -27.66 16.20 -3.19
N GLN A 250 -28.39 17.08 -3.89
CA GLN A 250 -29.75 16.81 -4.40
C GLN A 250 -29.76 16.49 -5.89
N ALA A 251 -28.61 16.37 -6.53
CA ALA A 251 -28.54 16.06 -7.95
C ALA A 251 -28.93 14.60 -8.22
N THR A 252 -29.66 14.38 -9.30
CA THR A 252 -29.98 13.03 -9.78
C THR A 252 -28.89 12.58 -10.73
N PHE A 253 -28.14 11.55 -10.33
CA PHE A 253 -27.13 10.96 -11.16
C PHE A 253 -27.70 9.83 -12.01
N PRO A 254 -27.24 9.66 -13.27
CA PRO A 254 -27.68 8.55 -14.12
C PRO A 254 -27.37 7.20 -13.47
N ASN A 255 -28.38 6.30 -13.41
CA ASN A 255 -28.30 4.98 -12.74
C ASN A 255 -27.33 3.97 -13.41
N GLN A 256 -26.63 4.35 -14.47
CA GLN A 256 -25.73 3.43 -15.19
C GLN A 256 -24.53 2.96 -14.38
N GLN A 257 -24.17 3.71 -13.32
CA GLN A 257 -23.07 3.35 -12.43
C GLN A 257 -23.40 3.84 -11.01
N PRO A 258 -23.76 2.93 -10.08
CA PRO A 258 -24.02 3.28 -8.68
C PRO A 258 -22.75 3.86 -8.05
N ALA A 259 -22.92 4.78 -7.10
CA ALA A 259 -21.79 5.32 -6.36
C ALA A 259 -21.02 4.21 -5.63
N PRO A 260 -19.68 4.29 -5.55
CA PRO A 260 -18.89 3.33 -4.78
C PRO A 260 -19.16 3.49 -3.27
N VAL A 261 -18.80 2.45 -2.50
CA VAL A 261 -18.59 2.59 -1.06
C VAL A 261 -17.13 2.88 -0.83
N PHE A 262 -16.80 3.87 0.00
CA PHE A 262 -15.43 4.20 0.38
C PHE A 262 -15.12 3.67 1.78
N LEU A 263 -13.97 2.99 1.91
CA LEU A 263 -13.43 2.52 3.19
C LEU A 263 -12.16 3.30 3.48
N LEU A 264 -12.25 4.30 4.34
CA LEU A 264 -11.22 5.29 4.61
C LEU A 264 -10.86 5.33 6.10
N GLY A 265 -9.83 6.07 6.43
CA GLY A 265 -9.36 6.31 7.79
C GLY A 265 -7.93 6.81 7.80
N PHE A 266 -7.28 6.80 8.96
CA PHE A 266 -5.84 6.97 9.04
C PHE A 266 -5.12 5.63 8.84
N MET A 267 -3.85 5.66 8.46
CA MET A 267 -3.03 4.45 8.38
C MET A 267 -3.06 3.68 9.71
N ARG A 268 -3.09 2.35 9.67
CA ARG A 268 -3.07 1.43 10.82
C ARG A 268 -4.31 1.45 11.71
N THR A 269 -5.41 2.04 11.27
CA THR A 269 -6.71 2.01 11.98
C THR A 269 -7.47 0.68 11.82
N GLY A 270 -6.98 -0.26 11.02
CA GLY A 270 -7.63 -1.56 10.81
C GLY A 270 -8.37 -1.69 9.48
N THR A 271 -8.13 -0.77 8.52
CA THR A 271 -8.76 -0.79 7.18
C THR A 271 -8.57 -2.12 6.44
N THR A 272 -7.41 -2.78 6.58
CA THR A 272 -7.15 -4.08 5.94
C THR A 272 -8.01 -5.19 6.54
N LEU A 273 -8.20 -5.21 7.87
CA LEU A 273 -9.11 -6.18 8.51
C LEU A 273 -10.54 -5.98 8.01
N THR A 274 -11.01 -4.74 8.10
CA THR A 274 -12.37 -4.39 7.67
C THR A 274 -12.59 -4.70 6.19
N GLN A 275 -11.61 -4.42 5.34
CA GLN A 275 -11.62 -4.79 3.92
C GLN A 275 -11.82 -6.30 3.71
N GLU A 276 -11.07 -7.15 4.43
CA GLU A 276 -11.18 -8.61 4.27
C GLU A 276 -12.52 -9.13 4.77
N VAL A 277 -13.04 -8.55 5.86
CA VAL A 277 -14.40 -8.89 6.36
C VAL A 277 -15.46 -8.50 5.34
N LEU A 278 -15.46 -7.24 4.88
CA LEU A 278 -16.45 -6.77 3.90
C LEU A 278 -16.32 -7.50 2.57
N GLY A 279 -15.09 -7.76 2.13
CA GLY A 279 -14.80 -8.51 0.89
C GLY A 279 -15.06 -10.01 0.96
N ALA A 280 -15.34 -10.57 2.15
CA ALA A 280 -15.80 -11.95 2.29
C ALA A 280 -17.28 -12.10 1.88
N HIS A 281 -18.05 -11.01 1.87
CA HIS A 281 -19.42 -11.02 1.41
C HIS A 281 -19.47 -11.18 -0.13
N PRO A 282 -20.27 -12.14 -0.69
CA PRO A 282 -20.21 -12.48 -2.12
C PRO A 282 -20.64 -11.33 -3.05
N ARG A 283 -21.46 -10.41 -2.56
CA ARG A 283 -21.93 -9.23 -3.32
C ARG A 283 -20.96 -8.04 -3.26
N VAL A 284 -19.80 -8.14 -2.59
CA VAL A 284 -18.82 -7.06 -2.48
C VAL A 284 -17.63 -7.35 -3.38
N PHE A 285 -17.22 -6.36 -4.15
CA PHE A 285 -15.94 -6.33 -4.87
C PHE A 285 -15.04 -5.29 -4.24
N VAL A 286 -13.84 -5.69 -3.81
CA VAL A 286 -12.86 -4.80 -3.17
C VAL A 286 -11.84 -4.33 -4.19
N ALA A 287 -11.71 -3.01 -4.34
CA ALA A 287 -10.61 -2.34 -5.03
C ALA A 287 -9.59 -1.89 -3.97
N ASP A 288 -8.53 -2.69 -3.78
CA ASP A 288 -7.53 -2.51 -2.72
C ASP A 288 -6.37 -1.64 -3.20
N GLU A 289 -6.10 -0.52 -2.49
CA GLU A 289 -4.98 0.41 -2.68
C GLU A 289 -4.80 0.82 -4.14
N THR A 290 -5.85 1.41 -4.72
CA THR A 290 -5.86 1.88 -6.11
C THR A 290 -5.50 3.35 -6.21
N ASP A 291 -5.22 3.81 -7.44
CA ASP A 291 -5.02 5.23 -7.76
C ASP A 291 -6.29 5.89 -8.36
N LEU A 292 -7.47 5.32 -8.16
CA LEU A 292 -8.70 5.80 -8.79
C LEU A 292 -8.99 7.26 -8.44
N VAL A 293 -9.04 7.62 -7.16
CA VAL A 293 -9.28 9.00 -6.72
C VAL A 293 -8.15 9.93 -7.13
N ALA A 294 -6.89 9.52 -6.94
CA ALA A 294 -5.74 10.32 -7.36
C ALA A 294 -5.71 10.56 -8.87
N SER A 295 -6.18 9.61 -9.67
CA SER A 295 -6.31 9.76 -11.13
C SER A 295 -7.42 10.76 -11.49
N VAL A 296 -8.52 10.77 -10.74
CA VAL A 296 -9.60 11.77 -10.91
C VAL A 296 -9.11 13.18 -10.56
N VAL A 297 -8.34 13.34 -9.49
CA VAL A 297 -7.74 14.64 -9.14
C VAL A 297 -6.79 15.11 -10.23
N LYS A 298 -5.96 14.23 -10.80
CA LYS A 298 -5.11 14.57 -11.95
C LYS A 298 -5.91 14.97 -13.19
N GLU A 299 -7.01 14.25 -13.44
CA GLU A 299 -7.90 14.55 -14.57
C GLU A 299 -8.65 15.87 -14.38
N LEU A 300 -9.11 16.19 -13.17
CA LEU A 300 -9.66 17.49 -12.82
C LEU A 300 -8.65 18.61 -13.14
N ASN A 301 -7.39 18.48 -12.69
CA ASN A 301 -6.33 19.44 -13.01
C ASN A 301 -6.08 19.58 -14.52
N ARG A 302 -6.24 18.49 -15.29
CA ARG A 302 -6.05 18.49 -16.75
C ARG A 302 -7.18 19.23 -17.50
N ILE A 303 -8.43 19.00 -17.09
CA ILE A 303 -9.60 19.59 -17.76
C ILE A 303 -9.93 21.00 -17.27
N SER A 304 -9.47 21.35 -16.09
CA SER A 304 -9.71 22.67 -15.50
C SER A 304 -9.06 23.77 -16.36
N LYS A 305 -9.84 24.78 -16.69
CA LYS A 305 -9.34 26.03 -17.30
C LYS A 305 -8.80 27.01 -16.25
N PHE A 306 -8.99 26.68 -14.98
CA PHE A 306 -8.64 27.50 -13.84
C PHE A 306 -7.37 26.99 -13.16
N GLN A 307 -6.40 27.88 -12.99
CA GLN A 307 -5.15 27.58 -12.28
C GLN A 307 -5.33 27.95 -10.80
N GLY A 308 -5.80 27.01 -9.99
CA GLY A 308 -6.05 27.23 -8.57
C GLY A 308 -6.01 25.92 -7.77
N SER A 309 -6.38 26.01 -6.51
CA SER A 309 -6.50 24.83 -5.64
C SER A 309 -7.56 23.86 -6.16
N VAL A 310 -7.50 22.60 -5.72
CA VAL A 310 -8.50 21.59 -6.07
C VAL A 310 -9.92 22.01 -5.69
N PRO A 311 -10.19 22.55 -4.46
CA PRO A 311 -11.52 23.07 -4.13
C PRO A 311 -11.98 24.22 -5.06
N GLU A 312 -11.08 25.11 -5.45
CA GLU A 312 -11.42 26.19 -6.39
C GLU A 312 -11.77 25.64 -7.79
N GLN A 313 -11.03 24.66 -8.27
CA GLN A 313 -11.33 23.98 -9.53
C GLN A 313 -12.70 23.28 -9.48
N LEU A 314 -13.02 22.59 -8.36
CA LEU A 314 -14.33 21.95 -8.15
C LEU A 314 -15.46 23.00 -8.11
N ARG A 315 -15.22 24.19 -7.56
CA ARG A 315 -16.19 25.29 -7.53
C ARG A 315 -16.55 25.81 -8.91
N GLN A 316 -15.61 25.77 -9.85
CA GLN A 316 -15.82 26.17 -11.24
C GLN A 316 -16.40 25.05 -12.12
N LEU A 317 -16.41 23.81 -11.62
CA LEU A 317 -16.91 22.68 -12.35
C LEU A 317 -18.44 22.74 -12.45
N ASP A 318 -18.98 22.57 -13.64
CA ASP A 318 -20.42 22.39 -13.84
C ASP A 318 -20.85 20.91 -13.64
N PHE A 319 -22.14 20.65 -13.71
CA PHE A 319 -22.67 19.30 -13.53
C PHE A 319 -22.19 18.33 -14.62
N ALA A 320 -22.01 18.80 -15.85
CA ALA A 320 -21.48 17.99 -16.95
C ALA A 320 -20.03 17.56 -16.65
N GLY A 321 -19.21 18.44 -16.08
CA GLY A 321 -17.87 18.13 -15.62
C GLY A 321 -17.84 17.12 -14.48
N VAL A 322 -18.78 17.20 -13.55
CA VAL A 322 -18.94 16.18 -12.49
C VAL A 322 -19.27 14.81 -13.09
N LEU A 323 -20.23 14.73 -14.02
CA LEU A 323 -20.58 13.48 -14.70
C LEU A 323 -19.40 12.90 -15.47
N TYR A 324 -18.63 13.77 -16.16
CA TYR A 324 -17.42 13.37 -16.87
C TYR A 324 -16.38 12.72 -15.92
N LEU A 325 -16.11 13.34 -14.76
CA LEU A 325 -15.13 12.82 -13.81
C LEU A 325 -15.60 11.52 -13.13
N ARG A 326 -16.91 11.37 -12.87
CA ARG A 326 -17.51 10.11 -12.41
C ARG A 326 -17.34 9.01 -13.45
N ASP A 327 -17.62 9.32 -14.72
CA ASP A 327 -17.43 8.37 -15.83
C ASP A 327 -15.96 7.99 -16.01
N PHE A 328 -15.05 8.95 -15.92
CA PHE A 328 -13.61 8.70 -15.93
C PHE A 328 -13.18 7.75 -14.80
N TYR A 329 -13.66 7.95 -13.57
CA TYR A 329 -13.40 7.04 -12.45
C TYR A 329 -13.82 5.61 -12.79
N TRP A 330 -15.03 5.42 -13.31
CA TRP A 330 -15.56 4.09 -13.63
C TRP A 330 -14.89 3.46 -14.85
N GLN A 331 -14.55 4.23 -15.86
CA GLN A 331 -13.76 3.74 -17.01
C GLN A 331 -12.41 3.22 -16.54
N ARG A 332 -11.76 3.93 -15.61
CA ARG A 332 -10.50 3.49 -15.02
C ARG A 332 -10.69 2.24 -14.16
N ALA A 333 -11.71 2.19 -13.33
CA ALA A 333 -12.03 0.99 -12.54
C ALA A 333 -12.28 -0.22 -13.44
N LYS A 334 -13.04 -0.04 -14.55
CA LYS A 334 -13.26 -1.09 -15.54
C LYS A 334 -11.97 -1.52 -16.24
N ALA A 335 -11.08 -0.61 -16.55
CA ALA A 335 -9.77 -0.93 -17.13
C ALA A 335 -8.91 -1.76 -16.16
N LEU A 336 -8.96 -1.48 -14.85
CA LEU A 336 -8.21 -2.22 -13.82
C LEU A 336 -8.79 -3.61 -13.56
N PHE A 337 -10.10 -3.74 -13.46
CA PHE A 337 -10.75 -4.92 -12.89
C PHE A 337 -11.59 -5.72 -13.90
N GLY A 338 -11.96 -5.11 -15.02
CA GLY A 338 -12.81 -5.75 -16.05
C GLY A 338 -14.17 -6.17 -15.48
N ASP A 339 -14.63 -7.32 -15.93
CA ASP A 339 -15.94 -7.85 -15.52
C ASP A 339 -15.97 -8.44 -14.11
N LYS A 340 -14.84 -8.48 -13.41
CA LYS A 340 -14.78 -8.99 -12.02
C LYS A 340 -15.63 -8.21 -11.05
N MET A 341 -15.86 -6.93 -11.31
CA MET A 341 -16.67 -6.06 -10.46
C MET A 341 -18.17 -6.06 -10.84
N ALA A 342 -18.53 -6.66 -11.98
CA ALA A 342 -19.90 -6.61 -12.50
C ALA A 342 -20.92 -7.24 -11.54
N GLY A 343 -22.04 -6.55 -11.31
CA GLY A 343 -23.12 -7.01 -10.44
C GLY A 343 -22.80 -7.06 -8.94
N ARG A 344 -21.65 -6.53 -8.54
CA ARG A 344 -21.24 -6.43 -7.13
C ARG A 344 -21.11 -4.99 -6.67
N LEU A 345 -21.32 -4.76 -5.39
CA LEU A 345 -21.07 -3.47 -4.75
C LEU A 345 -19.55 -3.20 -4.78
N PHE A 346 -19.18 -2.06 -5.31
CA PHE A 346 -17.78 -1.66 -5.43
C PHE A 346 -17.31 -0.95 -4.17
N LEU A 347 -16.36 -1.56 -3.47
CA LEU A 347 -15.72 -1.01 -2.28
C LEU A 347 -14.33 -0.48 -2.66
N ASP A 348 -14.17 0.84 -2.73
CA ASP A 348 -12.86 1.49 -2.91
C ASP A 348 -12.18 1.64 -1.55
N LYS A 349 -11.10 0.88 -1.37
CA LYS A 349 -10.28 0.95 -0.17
C LYS A 349 -8.87 1.44 -0.53
N THR A 350 -8.67 2.72 -0.41
CA THR A 350 -7.37 3.37 -0.39
C THR A 350 -7.34 4.26 0.85
N THR A 351 -6.68 3.77 1.89
CA THR A 351 -6.79 4.32 3.25
C THR A 351 -6.63 5.84 3.30
N MET A 352 -5.61 6.36 2.60
CA MET A 352 -5.27 7.80 2.64
C MET A 352 -6.10 8.67 1.67
N ASN A 353 -7.04 8.11 0.93
CA ASN A 353 -8.07 8.92 0.25
C ASN A 353 -8.95 9.69 1.26
N SER A 354 -8.78 9.46 2.56
CA SER A 354 -9.29 10.34 3.62
C SER A 354 -8.84 11.80 3.48
N ILE A 355 -7.68 12.04 2.87
CA ILE A 355 -7.21 13.38 2.53
C ILE A 355 -8.11 14.01 1.47
N ASP A 356 -8.44 13.26 0.41
CA ASP A 356 -9.24 13.72 -0.72
C ASP A 356 -10.77 13.58 -0.51
N LEU A 357 -11.21 13.42 0.74
CA LEU A 357 -12.61 13.20 1.09
C LEU A 357 -13.54 14.31 0.59
N GLY A 358 -13.08 15.57 0.56
CA GLY A 358 -13.82 16.67 -0.03
C GLY A 358 -14.05 16.51 -1.53
N VAL A 359 -13.06 16.02 -2.25
CA VAL A 359 -13.18 15.70 -3.70
C VAL A 359 -14.17 14.56 -3.89
N ILE A 360 -14.04 13.50 -3.11
CA ILE A 360 -14.93 12.33 -3.15
C ILE A 360 -16.38 12.78 -2.95
N ASN A 361 -16.65 13.60 -1.91
CA ASN A 361 -17.99 14.07 -1.63
C ASN A 361 -18.56 14.97 -2.74
N CYS A 362 -17.75 15.84 -3.34
CA CYS A 362 -18.20 16.68 -4.44
C CYS A 362 -18.59 15.87 -5.69
N LEU A 363 -17.89 14.78 -5.96
CA LEU A 363 -18.12 13.95 -7.14
C LEU A 363 -19.12 12.81 -6.89
N PHE A 364 -19.17 12.28 -5.68
CA PHE A 364 -20.01 11.16 -5.29
C PHE A 364 -20.80 11.47 -4.01
N PRO A 365 -21.68 12.50 -4.02
CA PRO A 365 -22.49 12.85 -2.83
C PRO A 365 -23.48 11.75 -2.46
N ASP A 366 -23.78 10.84 -3.39
CA ASP A 366 -24.60 9.64 -3.27
C ASP A 366 -23.81 8.38 -2.81
N ALA A 367 -22.51 8.52 -2.57
CA ALA A 367 -21.66 7.43 -2.05
C ALA A 367 -21.93 7.18 -0.57
N LYS A 368 -21.43 6.04 -0.10
CA LYS A 368 -21.41 5.66 1.31
C LYS A 368 -19.99 5.57 1.80
N LEU A 369 -19.75 6.00 3.05
CA LEU A 369 -18.44 6.04 3.64
C LEU A 369 -18.39 5.25 4.95
N VAL A 370 -17.43 4.33 5.04
CA VAL A 370 -17.03 3.69 6.29
C VAL A 370 -15.71 4.33 6.72
N PHE A 371 -15.74 5.18 7.75
CA PHE A 371 -14.55 5.85 8.25
C PHE A 371 -14.03 5.13 9.50
N LEU A 372 -12.84 4.59 9.41
CA LEU A 372 -12.24 3.82 10.49
C LEU A 372 -11.55 4.68 11.53
N LEU A 373 -11.90 4.40 12.78
CA LEU A 373 -11.30 4.94 13.99
C LEU A 373 -10.58 3.84 14.76
N ARG A 374 -9.57 4.23 15.50
CA ARG A 374 -8.85 3.41 16.46
C ARG A 374 -8.18 4.32 17.47
N ASP A 375 -7.91 3.82 18.68
CA ASP A 375 -7.13 4.54 19.69
C ASP A 375 -5.88 5.18 19.06
N ALA A 376 -5.79 6.51 19.15
CA ALA A 376 -4.72 7.30 18.54
C ALA A 376 -3.33 6.85 18.98
N ARG A 377 -3.22 6.38 20.25
CA ARG A 377 -1.98 5.87 20.83
C ARG A 377 -1.54 4.58 20.15
N ASP A 378 -2.46 3.61 19.96
CA ASP A 378 -2.18 2.36 19.26
C ASP A 378 -1.89 2.59 17.76
N VAL A 379 -2.56 3.58 17.14
CA VAL A 379 -2.30 3.99 15.75
C VAL A 379 -0.89 4.53 15.61
N CYS A 380 -0.49 5.51 16.42
CA CYS A 380 0.83 6.13 16.36
C CYS A 380 1.93 5.09 16.63
N LEU A 381 1.77 4.26 17.67
CA LEU A 381 2.68 3.15 17.96
C LEU A 381 2.80 2.19 16.77
N SER A 382 1.67 1.81 16.17
CA SER A 382 1.67 0.91 15.02
C SER A 382 2.33 1.54 13.79
N CYS A 383 2.20 2.84 13.58
CA CYS A 383 2.85 3.56 12.49
C CYS A 383 4.37 3.63 12.66
N ILE A 384 4.84 4.09 13.83
CA ILE A 384 6.28 4.23 14.07
C ILE A 384 7.00 2.88 14.04
N MET A 385 6.33 1.79 14.40
CA MET A 385 6.88 0.43 14.35
C MET A 385 7.03 -0.13 12.93
N GLN A 386 6.36 0.44 11.92
CA GLN A 386 6.41 -0.07 10.54
C GLN A 386 7.54 0.59 9.75
N THR A 387 8.08 -0.17 8.80
CA THR A 387 8.92 0.37 7.73
C THR A 387 8.05 0.50 6.49
N MET A 388 7.80 1.73 6.07
CA MET A 388 6.98 2.06 4.90
C MET A 388 7.84 2.64 3.79
N ILE A 389 7.37 2.54 2.55
CA ILE A 389 8.01 3.22 1.41
C ILE A 389 7.90 4.74 1.64
N PRO A 390 8.99 5.50 1.52
CA PRO A 390 8.95 6.94 1.68
C PRO A 390 8.05 7.61 0.62
N THR A 391 7.10 8.38 1.09
CA THR A 391 6.19 9.24 0.32
C THR A 391 6.00 10.55 1.08
N PRO A 392 5.43 11.61 0.48
CA PRO A 392 5.12 12.84 1.21
C PRO A 392 4.27 12.64 2.47
N SER A 393 3.46 11.59 2.53
CA SER A 393 2.69 11.22 3.73
C SER A 393 3.50 10.40 4.74
N THR A 394 4.22 9.38 4.28
CA THR A 394 4.85 8.39 5.18
C THR A 394 6.15 8.89 5.81
N VAL A 395 6.78 9.94 5.27
CA VAL A 395 7.97 10.55 5.89
C VAL A 395 7.69 11.14 7.26
N HIS A 396 6.46 11.55 7.53
CA HIS A 396 6.04 12.00 8.87
C HIS A 396 6.05 10.89 9.91
N LEU A 397 5.93 9.62 9.48
CA LEU A 397 5.87 8.46 10.37
C LEU A 397 7.26 7.91 10.75
N LEU A 398 8.32 8.62 10.38
CA LEU A 398 9.71 8.22 10.66
C LEU A 398 10.18 8.69 12.04
N THR A 399 9.50 9.69 12.65
CA THR A 399 9.77 10.19 13.99
C THR A 399 8.52 10.12 14.86
N TRP A 400 8.72 10.03 16.18
CA TRP A 400 7.62 9.89 17.13
C TRP A 400 6.69 11.11 17.10
N GLN A 401 7.26 12.31 17.25
CA GLN A 401 6.51 13.55 17.20
C GLN A 401 5.88 13.81 15.83
N GLY A 402 6.60 13.54 14.73
CA GLY A 402 6.07 13.67 13.37
C GLY A 402 4.85 12.76 13.13
N THR A 403 4.87 11.53 13.68
CA THR A 403 3.75 10.60 13.60
C THR A 403 2.50 11.19 14.28
N ALA A 404 2.64 11.71 15.51
CA ALA A 404 1.52 12.29 16.24
C ALA A 404 0.98 13.56 15.55
N GLN A 405 1.87 14.44 15.08
CA GLN A 405 1.48 15.66 14.35
C GLN A 405 0.73 15.35 13.06
N PHE A 406 1.21 14.39 12.28
CA PHE A 406 0.55 14.02 11.04
C PHE A 406 -0.81 13.34 11.28
N TYR A 407 -0.89 12.46 12.29
CA TYR A 407 -2.18 11.94 12.76
C TYR A 407 -3.16 13.06 13.11
N ALA A 408 -2.71 14.02 13.93
CA ALA A 408 -3.53 15.14 14.32
C ALA A 408 -4.01 15.98 13.14
N GLN A 409 -3.16 16.27 12.16
CA GLN A 409 -3.54 17.01 10.95
C GLN A 409 -4.63 16.31 10.15
N VAL A 410 -4.47 15.00 9.89
CA VAL A 410 -5.46 14.23 9.14
C VAL A 410 -6.77 14.08 9.90
N MET A 411 -6.72 13.85 11.22
CA MET A 411 -7.93 13.73 12.04
C MET A 411 -8.63 15.06 12.28
N THR A 412 -7.89 16.17 12.36
CA THR A 412 -8.49 17.51 12.37
C THR A 412 -9.21 17.79 11.06
N TRP A 413 -8.64 17.41 9.93
CA TRP A 413 -9.34 17.46 8.64
C TRP A 413 -10.63 16.65 8.67
N TRP A 414 -10.60 15.41 9.15
CA TRP A 414 -11.80 14.59 9.30
C TRP A 414 -12.87 15.30 10.14
N LEU A 415 -12.50 15.78 11.33
CA LEU A 415 -13.43 16.49 12.22
C LEU A 415 -13.99 17.79 11.61
N THR A 416 -13.23 18.44 10.74
CA THR A 416 -13.64 19.68 10.05
C THR A 416 -14.58 19.39 8.88
N VAL A 417 -14.35 18.31 8.14
CA VAL A 417 -15.11 18.00 6.93
C VAL A 417 -16.37 17.20 7.20
N LYS A 418 -16.36 16.27 8.16
CA LYS A 418 -17.48 15.34 8.42
C LYS A 418 -18.84 16.02 8.63
N PRO A 419 -18.97 17.15 9.36
CA PRO A 419 -20.27 17.80 9.54
C PRO A 419 -20.79 18.51 8.28
N LYS A 420 -19.96 18.63 7.24
CA LYS A 420 -20.28 19.26 5.95
C LYS A 420 -20.57 18.24 4.84
N LEU A 421 -20.32 16.94 5.10
CA LEU A 421 -20.53 15.90 4.09
C LEU A 421 -22.01 15.73 3.76
N SER A 422 -22.30 15.51 2.49
CA SER A 422 -23.65 15.14 2.00
C SER A 422 -23.83 13.63 1.88
N MET A 423 -22.72 12.88 1.76
CA MET A 423 -22.77 11.42 1.71
C MET A 423 -23.10 10.81 3.08
N GLU A 424 -23.78 9.66 3.06
CA GLU A 424 -24.00 8.87 4.28
C GLU A 424 -22.69 8.25 4.76
N PHE A 425 -22.45 8.29 6.07
CA PHE A 425 -21.26 7.67 6.64
C PHE A 425 -21.49 7.02 8.01
N ILE A 426 -20.60 6.09 8.35
CA ILE A 426 -20.48 5.51 9.68
C ILE A 426 -19.05 5.64 10.16
N GLU A 427 -18.86 6.08 11.41
CA GLU A 427 -17.58 5.97 12.13
C GLU A 427 -17.49 4.58 12.77
N PHE A 428 -16.50 3.80 12.36
CA PHE A 428 -16.32 2.42 12.76
C PHE A 428 -15.07 2.27 13.63
N LYS A 429 -15.26 1.98 14.92
CA LYS A 429 -14.14 1.76 15.85
C LYS A 429 -13.60 0.34 15.71
N TYR A 430 -12.29 0.23 15.47
CA TYR A 430 -11.55 -1.03 15.37
C TYR A 430 -11.75 -1.93 16.60
N GLU A 431 -11.75 -1.34 17.80
CA GLU A 431 -11.91 -2.04 19.06
C GLU A 431 -13.26 -2.75 19.14
N ASN A 432 -14.32 -2.12 18.64
CA ASN A 432 -15.65 -2.75 18.61
C ASN A 432 -15.64 -4.03 17.75
N ALA A 433 -14.94 -3.99 16.60
CA ALA A 433 -14.79 -5.17 15.76
C ALA A 433 -14.06 -6.33 16.47
N VAL A 434 -13.12 -5.99 17.35
CA VAL A 434 -12.33 -6.98 18.11
C VAL A 434 -13.12 -7.60 19.26
N PHE A 435 -13.95 -6.79 19.94
CA PHE A 435 -14.66 -7.23 21.14
C PHE A 435 -16.05 -7.82 20.83
N ASP A 436 -16.75 -7.27 19.84
CA ASP A 436 -18.07 -7.76 19.44
C ASP A 436 -18.22 -7.65 17.91
N PHE A 437 -17.67 -8.64 17.23
CA PHE A 437 -17.53 -8.68 15.78
C PHE A 437 -18.87 -8.47 15.04
N GLU A 438 -19.89 -9.26 15.40
CA GLU A 438 -21.17 -9.23 14.69
C GLU A 438 -21.92 -7.93 14.93
N VAL A 439 -21.98 -7.46 16.18
CA VAL A 439 -22.66 -6.20 16.55
C VAL A 439 -21.96 -5.03 15.88
N ALA A 440 -20.62 -5.03 15.78
CA ALA A 440 -19.89 -3.96 15.13
C ALA A 440 -20.12 -3.91 13.63
N PHE A 441 -20.13 -5.05 12.93
CA PHE A 441 -20.20 -5.07 11.46
C PHE A 441 -21.63 -4.99 10.91
N LYS A 442 -22.66 -5.42 11.63
CA LYS A 442 -24.08 -5.32 11.16
C LYS A 442 -24.47 -3.91 10.69
N PRO A 443 -24.19 -2.83 11.43
CA PRO A 443 -24.50 -1.48 10.96
C PRO A 443 -23.75 -1.08 9.68
N VAL A 444 -22.52 -1.59 9.50
CA VAL A 444 -21.72 -1.35 8.29
C VAL A 444 -22.38 -2.01 7.07
N PHE A 445 -22.78 -3.28 7.18
CA PHE A 445 -23.51 -3.96 6.11
C PHE A 445 -24.84 -3.30 5.83
N SER A 446 -25.60 -2.86 6.87
CA SER A 446 -26.84 -2.10 6.70
C SER A 446 -26.61 -0.79 5.92
N LEU A 447 -25.58 0.00 6.28
CA LEU A 447 -25.18 1.19 5.51
C LEU A 447 -24.92 0.85 4.05
N MET A 448 -24.25 -0.26 3.78
CA MET A 448 -23.95 -0.72 2.42
C MET A 448 -25.17 -1.25 1.66
N GLY A 449 -26.35 -1.37 2.30
CA GLY A 449 -27.55 -1.97 1.71
C GLY A 449 -27.43 -3.49 1.54
N LEU A 450 -26.67 -4.13 2.42
CA LEU A 450 -26.44 -5.58 2.43
C LEU A 450 -26.99 -6.19 3.72
N GLU A 451 -27.51 -7.40 3.60
CA GLU A 451 -27.86 -8.21 4.78
C GLU A 451 -26.60 -8.81 5.41
N TRP A 452 -26.69 -9.07 6.70
CA TRP A 452 -25.64 -9.78 7.41
C TRP A 452 -25.53 -11.22 6.92
N ASP A 453 -24.33 -11.64 6.51
CA ASP A 453 -23.99 -13.00 6.16
C ASP A 453 -22.99 -13.56 7.20
N PRO A 454 -23.37 -14.58 8.00
CA PRO A 454 -22.46 -15.17 8.98
C PRO A 454 -21.14 -15.68 8.39
N ALA A 455 -21.11 -16.03 7.10
CA ALA A 455 -19.92 -16.51 6.41
C ALA A 455 -18.78 -15.46 6.39
N VAL A 456 -19.10 -14.16 6.60
CA VAL A 456 -18.06 -13.10 6.68
C VAL A 456 -17.16 -13.26 7.90
N ALA A 457 -17.58 -13.98 8.94
CA ALA A 457 -16.74 -14.28 10.11
C ALA A 457 -15.53 -15.17 9.75
N ASP A 458 -15.63 -15.91 8.66
CA ASP A 458 -14.57 -16.79 8.13
C ASP A 458 -13.60 -16.04 7.16
N PHE A 459 -13.60 -14.70 7.17
CA PHE A 459 -12.77 -13.86 6.30
C PHE A 459 -11.30 -14.29 6.24
N HIS A 460 -10.74 -14.75 7.36
CA HIS A 460 -9.34 -15.17 7.46
C HIS A 460 -9.03 -16.40 6.56
N LYS A 461 -10.00 -17.26 6.31
CA LYS A 461 -9.86 -18.41 5.38
C LYS A 461 -9.73 -17.91 3.93
N ASN A 462 -10.44 -16.84 3.60
CA ASN A 462 -10.37 -16.21 2.27
C ASN A 462 -9.11 -15.36 2.10
N ALA A 463 -8.57 -14.79 3.17
CA ALA A 463 -7.32 -14.03 3.17
C ALA A 463 -6.08 -14.96 3.06
N ALA A 464 -6.17 -16.18 3.58
CA ALA A 464 -5.12 -17.17 3.49
C ALA A 464 -4.87 -17.55 2.02
N GLY A 465 -3.71 -17.22 1.49
CA GLY A 465 -3.32 -17.51 0.10
C GLY A 465 -3.55 -16.36 -0.90
N LYS A 466 -4.18 -15.25 -0.49
CA LYS A 466 -4.22 -14.04 -1.31
C LYS A 466 -2.97 -13.18 -1.08
N TYR A 467 -2.55 -12.47 -2.14
CA TYR A 467 -1.63 -11.36 -1.97
C TYR A 467 -2.38 -10.14 -1.43
N ILE A 468 -1.98 -9.65 -0.26
CA ILE A 468 -2.48 -8.43 0.36
C ILE A 468 -1.34 -7.41 0.35
N ALA A 469 -1.56 -6.27 -0.31
CA ALA A 469 -0.53 -5.24 -0.49
C ALA A 469 -0.12 -4.56 0.83
N SER A 470 -1.02 -4.52 1.81
CA SER A 470 -0.82 -3.86 3.08
C SER A 470 0.26 -4.53 3.95
N PRO A 471 1.04 -3.77 4.74
CA PRO A 471 1.93 -4.30 5.77
C PRO A 471 1.25 -5.19 6.82
N SER A 472 -0.09 -5.15 6.90
CA SER A 472 -0.91 -5.95 7.83
C SER A 472 -1.24 -7.36 7.32
N PHE A 473 -0.72 -7.78 6.12
CA PHE A 473 -1.13 -9.03 5.47
C PHE A 473 -1.03 -10.28 6.37
N SER A 474 0.03 -10.39 7.17
CA SER A 474 0.23 -11.53 8.07
C SER A 474 -0.74 -11.54 9.27
N GLN A 475 -1.34 -10.40 9.58
CA GLN A 475 -2.27 -10.22 10.69
C GLN A 475 -3.69 -10.64 10.32
N VAL A 476 -4.12 -10.34 9.09
CA VAL A 476 -5.49 -10.65 8.61
C VAL A 476 -5.66 -12.07 8.10
N ALA A 477 -4.58 -12.80 7.89
CA ALA A 477 -4.59 -14.23 7.57
C ALA A 477 -4.77 -15.15 8.80
N GLN A 478 -5.08 -14.57 9.95
CA GLN A 478 -5.34 -15.28 11.23
C GLN A 478 -6.72 -14.90 11.75
N PRO A 479 -7.34 -15.73 12.60
CA PRO A 479 -8.55 -15.35 13.33
C PRO A 479 -8.33 -14.01 14.07
N LEU A 480 -9.43 -13.30 14.30
CA LEU A 480 -9.38 -12.03 15.01
C LEU A 480 -8.71 -12.18 16.38
N TYR A 481 -7.82 -11.27 16.75
CA TYR A 481 -7.08 -11.29 18.00
C TYR A 481 -7.08 -9.90 18.67
N SER A 482 -7.10 -9.89 20.00
CA SER A 482 -7.20 -8.66 20.81
C SER A 482 -5.86 -8.02 21.17
N SER A 483 -4.73 -8.71 20.95
CA SER A 483 -3.40 -8.25 21.42
C SER A 483 -2.90 -6.96 20.78
N SER A 484 -3.62 -6.43 19.80
CA SER A 484 -3.34 -5.13 19.15
C SER A 484 -4.07 -3.96 19.82
N VAL A 485 -5.04 -4.22 20.70
CA VAL A 485 -5.80 -3.20 21.45
C VAL A 485 -5.10 -2.91 22.76
N GLY A 486 -4.90 -1.62 23.05
CA GLY A 486 -4.25 -1.17 24.28
C GLY A 486 -2.76 -1.51 24.38
N ARG A 487 -2.11 -1.82 23.26
CA ARG A 487 -0.68 -2.15 23.22
C ARG A 487 0.20 -0.98 23.66
N TRP A 488 -0.25 0.25 23.43
CA TRP A 488 0.41 1.47 23.88
C TRP A 488 0.67 1.49 25.39
N LYS A 489 -0.13 0.75 26.19
CA LYS A 489 0.01 0.69 27.67
C LYS A 489 1.37 0.19 28.15
N HIS A 490 2.09 -0.56 27.31
CA HIS A 490 3.45 -0.99 27.61
C HIS A 490 4.50 0.11 27.46
N TYR A 491 4.11 1.28 26.87
CA TYR A 491 4.98 2.38 26.47
C TYR A 491 4.52 3.72 27.06
N GLN A 492 3.78 3.72 28.17
CA GLN A 492 3.16 4.93 28.73
C GLN A 492 4.15 6.09 28.93
N ALA A 493 5.38 5.79 29.36
CA ALA A 493 6.41 6.80 29.56
C ALA A 493 6.79 7.52 28.27
N ASP A 494 6.84 6.79 27.14
CA ASP A 494 7.20 7.34 25.84
C ASP A 494 6.07 8.18 25.22
N PHE A 495 4.83 8.02 25.70
CA PHE A 495 3.69 8.82 25.25
C PHE A 495 3.63 10.21 25.85
N VAL A 496 4.33 10.49 26.96
CA VAL A 496 4.28 11.79 27.64
C VAL A 496 4.55 12.94 26.69
N GLU A 497 5.53 12.79 25.79
CA GLU A 497 5.93 13.79 24.80
C GLU A 497 4.80 14.14 23.80
N ILE A 498 4.05 13.14 23.34
CA ILE A 498 3.04 13.33 22.28
C ILE A 498 1.60 13.37 22.79
N MET A 499 1.36 13.08 24.07
CA MET A 499 0.00 13.10 24.63
C MET A 499 -0.73 14.43 24.43
N PRO A 500 -0.12 15.61 24.59
CA PRO A 500 -0.82 16.87 24.34
C PRO A 500 -1.34 17.00 22.92
N ILE A 501 -0.69 16.34 21.94
CA ILE A 501 -1.11 16.34 20.54
C ILE A 501 -2.29 15.37 20.33
N LEU A 502 -2.30 14.24 21.03
CA LEU A 502 -3.31 13.19 20.84
C LEU A 502 -4.55 13.36 21.71
N GLN A 503 -4.42 14.03 22.88
CA GLN A 503 -5.50 14.16 23.87
C GLN A 503 -6.82 14.67 23.28
N PRO A 504 -6.85 15.70 22.42
CA PRO A 504 -8.10 16.19 21.83
C PRO A 504 -8.89 15.09 21.08
N PHE A 505 -8.19 14.16 20.44
CA PHE A 505 -8.81 13.06 19.69
C PHE A 505 -9.26 11.90 20.60
N LEU A 506 -8.53 11.67 21.70
CA LEU A 506 -8.96 10.71 22.73
C LEU A 506 -10.25 11.18 23.38
N ASP A 507 -10.37 12.48 23.71
CA ASP A 507 -11.55 13.06 24.32
C ASP A 507 -12.77 13.00 23.38
N VAL A 508 -12.59 13.42 22.11
CA VAL A 508 -13.67 13.41 21.10
C VAL A 508 -14.23 12.00 20.87
N TYR A 509 -13.37 10.98 20.90
CA TYR A 509 -13.78 9.60 20.63
C TYR A 509 -13.94 8.75 21.89
N SER A 510 -13.85 9.35 23.10
CA SER A 510 -14.00 8.67 24.39
C SER A 510 -13.08 7.47 24.55
N TYR A 511 -11.79 7.65 24.27
CA TYR A 511 -10.74 6.69 24.58
C TYR A 511 -10.10 7.05 25.92
N GLU A 512 -10.18 6.11 26.88
CA GLU A 512 -9.61 6.25 28.22
C GLU A 512 -8.11 5.90 28.28
#